data_c56eb8399ddcc378a6e1e33173fda314
#
_entry.id   c56eb8399ddcc378a6e1e33173fda314
#
_cell.length_a   1.000
_cell.length_b   1.000
_cell.length_c   1.000
_cell.angle_alpha   90.00
_cell.angle_beta   90.00
_cell.angle_gamma   90.00
#
_symmetry.space_group_name_H-M   'P 1'
#
loop_
_entity.id
_entity.type
_entity.pdbx_description
1 polymer ?
#
loop_
_entity_poly.entity_id
_entity_poly.type
_entity_poly.pdbx_seq_one_letter_code
_entity_poly.pdbx_strand_id
1 'polypeptide(L)'
;MDERTLKLMQDSPTREAIADLGNNASQVDGLDYLRIGADTEAIKAVRLTKTDLTSFKKPPEADEPGTETTRREAWLKIVTMHFTFGYKWRFSTRGERPFLAEMEDSDFQNDVQKGKVTLHANDTIRCQLREEQYISASSLITTIYVEKVVEHRPGAHQMNLL
;
A
#
# COMPACT_ATOMS: atom_id res chain seq x y z
N MET A 1 -3.63 -31.78 -11.61
CA MET A 1 -3.40 -30.36 -11.85
C MET A 1 -2.04 -30.02 -11.26
N ASP A 2 -1.14 -29.46 -12.08
CA ASP A 2 0.24 -29.20 -11.70
C ASP A 2 0.30 -28.04 -10.68
N GLU A 3 1.22 -28.09 -9.73
CA GLU A 3 1.42 -27.09 -8.67
C GLU A 3 1.69 -25.67 -9.24
N ARG A 4 2.33 -25.60 -10.41
CA ARG A 4 2.55 -24.34 -11.14
C ARG A 4 1.26 -23.74 -11.66
N THR A 5 0.34 -24.56 -12.16
CA THR A 5 -0.98 -24.14 -12.64
C THR A 5 -1.82 -23.61 -11.47
N LEU A 6 -1.72 -24.26 -10.30
CA LEU A 6 -2.41 -23.83 -9.10
C LEU A 6 -1.91 -22.48 -8.61
N LYS A 7 -0.59 -22.26 -8.62
CA LYS A 7 0.01 -20.95 -8.26
C LYS A 7 -0.39 -19.85 -9.23
N LEU A 8 -0.43 -20.12 -10.54
CA LEU A 8 -0.89 -19.17 -11.55
C LEU A 8 -2.37 -18.82 -11.37
N MET A 9 -3.21 -19.78 -10.99
CA MET A 9 -4.63 -19.54 -10.71
C MET A 9 -4.88 -18.83 -9.38
N GLN A 10 -3.91 -18.79 -8.48
CA GLN A 10 -3.97 -18.01 -7.24
C GLN A 10 -3.49 -16.56 -7.43
N ASP A 11 -2.78 -16.29 -8.51
CA ASP A 11 -2.30 -14.95 -8.85
C ASP A 11 -3.45 -14.06 -9.35
N SER A 12 -3.73 -12.96 -8.62
CA SER A 12 -4.85 -12.07 -8.92
C SER A 12 -4.78 -11.45 -10.32
N PRO A 13 -3.64 -10.89 -10.77
CA PRO A 13 -3.49 -10.37 -12.12
C PRO A 13 -3.76 -11.42 -13.22
N THR A 14 -3.32 -12.65 -13.00
CA THR A 14 -3.56 -13.76 -13.96
C THR A 14 -5.05 -14.10 -14.04
N ARG A 15 -5.76 -14.13 -12.92
CA ARG A 15 -7.20 -14.35 -12.90
C ARG A 15 -8.00 -13.23 -13.56
N GLU A 16 -7.61 -11.98 -13.33
CA GLU A 16 -8.22 -10.82 -14.01
C GLU A 16 -8.02 -10.91 -15.54
N ALA A 17 -6.80 -11.17 -15.99
CA ALA A 17 -6.51 -11.31 -17.42
C ALA A 17 -7.32 -12.45 -18.08
N ILE A 18 -7.49 -13.58 -17.40
CA ILE A 18 -8.32 -14.69 -17.87
C ILE A 18 -9.80 -14.30 -17.91
N ALA A 19 -10.30 -13.60 -16.89
CA ALA A 19 -11.68 -13.15 -16.85
C ALA A 19 -11.98 -12.12 -17.95
N ASP A 20 -11.08 -11.16 -18.18
CA ASP A 20 -11.20 -10.17 -19.26
C ASP A 20 -11.16 -10.83 -20.64
N LEU A 21 -10.27 -11.80 -20.83
CA LEU A 21 -10.23 -12.58 -22.05
C LEU A 21 -11.56 -13.32 -22.28
N GLY A 22 -12.09 -13.97 -21.24
CA GLY A 22 -13.37 -14.67 -21.29
C GLY A 22 -14.53 -13.73 -21.62
N ASN A 23 -14.59 -12.58 -20.95
CA ASN A 23 -15.62 -11.57 -21.20
C ASN A 23 -15.57 -11.03 -22.62
N ASN A 24 -14.40 -10.61 -23.09
CA ASN A 24 -14.23 -10.06 -24.42
C ASN A 24 -14.54 -11.10 -25.51
N ALA A 25 -14.07 -12.32 -25.34
CA ALA A 25 -14.33 -13.40 -26.28
C ALA A 25 -15.81 -13.82 -26.32
N SER A 26 -16.52 -13.78 -25.19
CA SER A 26 -17.95 -14.11 -25.12
C SER A 26 -18.85 -13.11 -25.86
N GLN A 27 -18.36 -11.87 -26.07
CA GLN A 27 -19.08 -10.80 -26.79
C GLN A 27 -18.90 -10.87 -28.31
N VAL A 28 -18.00 -11.71 -28.81
CA VAL A 28 -17.79 -11.88 -30.23
C VAL A 28 -18.89 -12.74 -30.86
N ASP A 29 -19.68 -12.15 -31.76
CA ASP A 29 -20.71 -12.85 -32.45
C ASP A 29 -20.11 -13.91 -33.41
N GLY A 30 -20.68 -15.11 -33.39
CA GLY A 30 -20.23 -16.21 -34.22
C GLY A 30 -18.98 -16.95 -33.72
N LEU A 31 -18.51 -16.64 -32.51
CA LEU A 31 -17.41 -17.36 -31.88
C LEU A 31 -17.93 -18.67 -31.26
N ASP A 32 -17.55 -19.81 -31.83
CA ASP A 32 -17.91 -21.12 -31.30
C ASP A 32 -16.94 -21.59 -30.21
N TYR A 33 -15.68 -21.28 -30.39
CA TYR A 33 -14.62 -21.64 -29.43
C TYR A 33 -13.38 -20.73 -29.55
N LEU A 34 -12.64 -20.63 -28.46
CA LEU A 34 -11.32 -20.00 -28.37
C LEU A 34 -10.26 -21.11 -28.18
N ARG A 35 -9.18 -21.04 -28.96
CA ARG A 35 -8.05 -21.94 -28.79
C ARG A 35 -6.86 -21.18 -28.26
N ILE A 36 -6.30 -21.66 -27.15
CA ILE A 36 -5.14 -21.05 -26.50
C ILE A 36 -3.98 -22.05 -26.54
N GLY A 37 -2.83 -21.63 -27.06
CA GLY A 37 -1.62 -22.43 -27.17
C GLY A 37 -1.41 -23.05 -28.53
N ALA A 38 -0.30 -23.77 -28.70
CA ALA A 38 0.07 -24.50 -29.88
C ALA A 38 0.14 -26.00 -29.55
N ASP A 39 -0.25 -26.85 -30.53
CA ASP A 39 -0.05 -28.28 -30.37
C ASP A 39 1.42 -28.60 -30.66
N THR A 40 2.17 -28.72 -29.60
CA THR A 40 3.54 -29.22 -29.61
C THR A 40 3.60 -30.53 -28.82
N GLU A 41 4.67 -31.30 -28.95
CA GLU A 41 4.85 -32.54 -28.15
C GLU A 41 4.79 -32.30 -26.65
N ALA A 42 5.15 -31.08 -26.19
CA ALA A 42 5.19 -30.71 -24.78
C ALA A 42 3.95 -29.94 -24.27
N ILE A 43 3.19 -29.31 -25.16
CA ILE A 43 2.06 -28.45 -24.79
C ILE A 43 0.87 -28.71 -25.71
N LYS A 44 -0.24 -29.13 -25.13
CA LYS A 44 -1.52 -29.27 -25.87
C LYS A 44 -2.30 -27.95 -25.78
N ALA A 45 -2.79 -27.50 -26.94
CA ALA A 45 -3.67 -26.33 -26.95
C ALA A 45 -4.96 -26.62 -26.22
N VAL A 46 -5.40 -25.64 -25.42
CA VAL A 46 -6.68 -25.70 -24.70
C VAL A 46 -7.76 -25.10 -25.58
N ARG A 47 -8.84 -25.83 -25.77
CA ARG A 47 -10.03 -25.36 -26.48
C ARG A 47 -11.10 -24.98 -25.45
N LEU A 48 -11.55 -23.73 -25.48
CA LEU A 48 -12.59 -23.21 -24.64
C LEU A 48 -13.83 -22.92 -25.47
N THR A 49 -14.94 -23.49 -25.11
CA THR A 49 -16.24 -23.21 -25.74
C THR A 49 -16.84 -21.92 -25.21
N LYS A 50 -17.86 -21.39 -25.90
CA LYS A 50 -18.59 -20.21 -25.43
C LYS A 50 -19.15 -20.38 -24.00
N THR A 51 -19.56 -21.58 -23.65
CA THR A 51 -20.03 -21.92 -22.29
C THR A 51 -18.90 -21.86 -21.28
N ASP A 52 -17.70 -22.35 -21.64
CA ASP A 52 -16.52 -22.26 -20.77
C ASP A 52 -16.13 -20.80 -20.56
N LEU A 53 -16.15 -19.98 -21.61
CA LEU A 53 -15.82 -18.56 -21.54
C LEU A 53 -16.78 -17.78 -20.65
N THR A 54 -18.09 -18.09 -20.65
CA THR A 54 -19.07 -17.46 -19.77
C THR A 54 -18.91 -17.88 -18.32
N SER A 55 -18.24 -19.00 -18.06
CA SER A 55 -17.93 -19.48 -16.71
C SER A 55 -16.75 -18.76 -16.06
N PHE A 56 -15.90 -18.11 -16.87
CA PHE A 56 -14.84 -17.22 -16.37
C PHE A 56 -15.45 -15.89 -15.92
N LYS A 57 -16.24 -15.93 -14.87
CA LYS A 57 -16.70 -14.70 -14.25
C LYS A 57 -15.50 -14.01 -13.62
N LYS A 58 -15.45 -12.68 -13.78
CA LYS A 58 -14.56 -11.86 -12.94
C LYS A 58 -14.80 -12.32 -11.50
N PRO A 59 -13.75 -12.75 -10.77
CA PRO A 59 -13.94 -13.04 -9.36
C PRO A 59 -14.70 -11.86 -8.77
N PRO A 60 -15.67 -12.07 -7.85
CA PRO A 60 -16.30 -10.96 -7.16
C PRO A 60 -15.13 -10.08 -6.74
N GLU A 61 -15.21 -8.79 -7.08
CA GLU A 61 -14.18 -7.84 -6.61
C GLU A 61 -13.92 -8.25 -5.18
N ALA A 62 -12.74 -8.84 -4.96
CA ALA A 62 -12.37 -9.27 -3.62
C ALA A 62 -12.56 -8.00 -2.85
N ASP A 63 -13.50 -7.99 -1.91
CA ASP A 63 -13.73 -6.85 -1.01
C ASP A 63 -12.38 -6.22 -0.86
N GLU A 64 -12.23 -4.96 -1.33
CA GLU A 64 -10.92 -4.29 -1.43
C GLU A 64 -10.15 -4.70 -0.19
N PRO A 65 -8.99 -5.34 -0.29
CA PRO A 65 -8.40 -6.08 0.82
C PRO A 65 -8.43 -5.15 1.99
N GLY A 66 -9.29 -5.47 2.97
CA GLY A 66 -9.82 -4.51 3.90
C GLY A 66 -8.67 -3.73 4.49
N THR A 67 -8.69 -2.41 4.33
CA THR A 67 -7.66 -1.57 4.93
C THR A 67 -7.78 -1.72 6.42
N GLU A 68 -6.83 -2.40 7.03
CA GLU A 68 -6.77 -2.49 8.48
C GLU A 68 -6.22 -1.17 9.01
N THR A 69 -7.00 -0.51 9.85
CA THR A 69 -6.62 0.77 10.44
C THR A 69 -6.38 0.60 11.94
N THR A 70 -5.18 0.90 12.38
CA THR A 70 -4.80 0.90 13.80
C THR A 70 -4.45 2.31 14.25
N ARG A 71 -4.92 2.70 15.44
CA ARG A 71 -4.57 3.97 16.07
C ARG A 71 -3.85 3.73 17.37
N ARG A 72 -2.77 4.49 17.60
CA ARG A 72 -1.99 4.44 18.84
C ARG A 72 -1.34 5.77 19.14
N GLU A 73 -1.00 5.99 20.39
CA GLU A 73 -0.17 7.12 20.79
C GLU A 73 1.29 6.67 20.92
N ALA A 74 2.21 7.49 20.45
CA ALA A 74 3.64 7.16 20.49
C ALA A 74 4.50 8.42 20.65
N TRP A 75 5.68 8.23 21.24
CA TRP A 75 6.77 9.19 21.21
C TRP A 75 7.65 8.95 20.00
N LEU A 76 7.79 9.96 19.16
CA LEU A 76 8.59 9.91 17.94
C LEU A 76 9.72 10.93 18.03
N LYS A 77 10.92 10.50 17.67
CA LYS A 77 12.07 11.37 17.47
C LYS A 77 12.08 11.87 16.03
N ILE A 78 12.20 13.18 15.85
CA ILE A 78 12.27 13.81 14.53
C ILE A 78 13.68 13.59 13.96
N VAL A 79 13.73 12.95 12.78
CA VAL A 79 14.97 12.74 12.02
C VAL A 79 15.06 13.77 10.89
N THR A 80 13.97 13.92 10.13
CA THR A 80 13.88 14.93 9.06
C THR A 80 12.46 15.46 9.02
N MET A 81 12.31 16.76 8.87
CA MET A 81 11.04 17.44 8.71
C MET A 81 10.97 18.18 7.38
N HIS A 82 9.76 18.42 6.91
CA HIS A 82 9.48 19.23 5.73
C HIS A 82 8.47 20.30 6.09
N PHE A 83 8.77 21.54 5.72
CA PHE A 83 7.89 22.67 5.98
C PHE A 83 6.75 22.80 4.95
N THR A 84 6.85 22.07 3.86
CA THR A 84 5.83 22.05 2.80
C THR A 84 4.79 20.95 3.07
N PHE A 85 3.50 21.29 2.95
CA PHE A 85 2.42 20.31 3.08
C PHE A 85 2.53 19.20 2.03
N GLY A 86 2.10 17.98 2.40
CA GLY A 86 2.10 16.82 1.52
C GLY A 86 3.43 16.07 1.46
N TYR A 87 4.49 16.55 2.12
CA TYR A 87 5.74 15.83 2.23
C TYR A 87 5.79 14.99 3.50
N LYS A 88 6.27 13.75 3.37
CA LYS A 88 6.43 12.84 4.50
C LYS A 88 7.62 13.23 5.36
N TRP A 89 7.43 13.25 6.65
CA TRP A 89 8.49 13.45 7.62
C TRP A 89 9.13 12.11 7.97
N ARG A 90 10.39 12.15 8.38
CA ARG A 90 11.09 10.96 8.87
C ARG A 90 11.19 10.99 10.37
N PHE A 91 10.73 9.91 10.98
CA PHE A 91 10.75 9.72 12.42
C PHE A 91 11.49 8.45 12.79
N SER A 92 11.90 8.35 14.05
CA SER A 92 12.38 7.11 14.65
C SER A 92 11.75 6.92 16.03
N THR A 93 11.54 5.68 16.40
CA THR A 93 11.24 5.25 17.75
C THR A 93 12.52 4.71 18.39
N ARG A 94 12.49 4.51 19.71
CA ARG A 94 13.67 4.08 20.45
C ARG A 94 14.08 2.65 20.05
N GLY A 95 15.20 2.55 19.32
CA GLY A 95 15.76 1.25 18.92
C GLY A 95 15.26 0.69 17.59
N GLU A 96 14.39 1.40 16.87
CA GLU A 96 13.87 0.98 15.58
C GLU A 96 14.48 1.76 14.41
N ARG A 97 14.34 1.21 13.21
CA ARG A 97 14.75 1.91 11.99
C ARG A 97 13.86 3.13 11.74
N PRO A 98 14.43 4.23 11.24
CA PRO A 98 13.63 5.39 10.86
C PRO A 98 12.58 5.03 9.80
N PHE A 99 11.39 5.59 9.95
CA PHE A 99 10.27 5.39 9.03
C PHE A 99 9.72 6.74 8.55
N LEU A 100 8.96 6.71 7.47
CA LEU A 100 8.29 7.88 6.92
C LEU A 100 6.84 7.90 7.39
N ALA A 101 6.36 9.06 7.83
CA ALA A 101 4.96 9.29 8.13
C ALA A 101 4.49 10.61 7.52
N GLU A 102 3.22 10.65 7.14
CA GLU A 102 2.56 11.83 6.65
C GLU A 102 2.05 12.66 7.83
N MET A 103 2.32 13.97 7.82
CA MET A 103 1.86 14.89 8.86
C MET A 103 0.48 15.41 8.47
N GLU A 104 -0.56 14.98 9.18
CA GLU A 104 -1.94 15.44 8.97
C GLU A 104 -2.34 16.57 9.93
N ASP A 105 -1.60 16.80 11.02
CA ASP A 105 -1.85 17.91 11.95
C ASP A 105 -1.46 19.24 11.28
N SER A 106 -2.40 19.80 10.54
CA SER A 106 -2.22 21.07 9.83
C SER A 106 -2.01 22.26 10.77
N ASP A 107 -2.61 22.24 11.97
CA ASP A 107 -2.44 23.29 12.97
C ASP A 107 -1.00 23.29 13.48
N PHE A 108 -0.48 22.13 13.82
CA PHE A 108 0.90 22.00 14.25
C PHE A 108 1.87 22.42 13.13
N GLN A 109 1.64 21.99 11.88
CA GLN A 109 2.47 22.42 10.74
C GLN A 109 2.42 23.93 10.54
N ASN A 110 1.25 24.55 10.64
CA ASN A 110 1.10 26.00 10.55
C ASN A 110 1.86 26.74 11.66
N ASP A 111 1.82 26.23 12.89
CA ASP A 111 2.53 26.84 14.02
C ASP A 111 4.06 26.72 13.85
N VAL A 112 4.54 25.63 13.30
CA VAL A 112 5.95 25.48 12.91
C VAL A 112 6.32 26.45 11.79
N GLN A 113 5.53 26.55 10.74
CA GLN A 113 5.78 27.48 9.61
C GLN A 113 5.78 28.95 10.06
N LYS A 114 4.91 29.32 10.99
CA LYS A 114 4.83 30.68 11.54
C LYS A 114 5.88 30.96 12.61
N GLY A 115 6.74 30.00 12.91
CA GLY A 115 7.79 30.15 13.94
C GLY A 115 7.28 30.16 15.38
N LYS A 116 6.01 29.81 15.63
CA LYS A 116 5.47 29.69 16.98
C LYS A 116 6.03 28.47 17.70
N VAL A 117 6.30 27.40 16.94
CA VAL A 117 6.97 26.20 17.42
C VAL A 117 8.27 26.05 16.64
N THR A 118 9.38 26.04 17.36
CA THR A 118 10.70 25.80 16.76
C THR A 118 11.03 24.32 16.94
N LEU A 119 11.31 23.64 15.83
CA LEU A 119 11.68 22.24 15.82
C LEU A 119 13.13 22.07 15.36
N HIS A 120 13.81 21.14 15.97
CA HIS A 120 15.15 20.75 15.60
C HIS A 120 15.24 19.23 15.34
N ALA A 121 16.24 18.81 14.61
CA ALA A 121 16.56 17.40 14.53
C ALA A 121 16.87 16.85 15.93
N ASN A 122 16.39 15.65 16.21
CA ASN A 122 16.42 14.99 17.51
C ASN A 122 15.41 15.47 18.56
N ASP A 123 14.58 16.47 18.27
CA ASP A 123 13.42 16.73 19.10
C ASP A 123 12.48 15.53 19.11
N THR A 124 11.72 15.39 20.17
CA THR A 124 10.71 14.33 20.29
C THR A 124 9.32 14.93 20.38
N ILE A 125 8.38 14.26 19.70
CA ILE A 125 6.97 14.60 19.76
C ILE A 125 6.17 13.40 20.26
N ARG A 126 5.18 13.65 21.11
CA ARG A 126 4.15 12.68 21.45
C ARG A 126 2.96 12.94 20.54
N CYS A 127 2.53 11.93 19.84
CA CYS A 127 1.50 12.11 18.81
C CYS A 127 0.56 10.91 18.73
N GLN A 128 -0.62 11.18 18.22
CA GLN A 128 -1.57 10.16 17.81
C GLN A 128 -1.22 9.73 16.38
N LEU A 129 -1.00 8.44 16.22
CA LEU A 129 -0.67 7.80 14.96
C LEU A 129 -1.86 7.01 14.43
N ARG A 130 -2.05 7.07 13.13
CA ARG A 130 -2.92 6.18 12.38
C ARG A 130 -2.05 5.39 11.41
N GLU A 131 -2.14 4.09 11.50
CA GLU A 131 -1.45 3.16 10.60
C GLU A 131 -2.50 2.47 9.73
N GLU A 132 -2.35 2.56 8.44
CA GLU A 132 -3.21 1.89 7.45
C GLU A 132 -2.41 0.80 6.77
N GLN A 133 -2.92 -0.41 6.82
CA GLN A 133 -2.31 -1.57 6.19
C GLN A 133 -3.27 -2.15 5.18
N TYR A 134 -2.79 -2.37 3.98
CA TYR A 134 -3.54 -3.07 2.94
C TYR A 134 -2.62 -3.97 2.12
N ILE A 135 -3.18 -5.02 1.55
CA ILE A 135 -2.45 -5.95 0.70
C ILE A 135 -2.65 -5.51 -0.75
N SER A 136 -1.56 -5.17 -1.43
CA SER A 136 -1.57 -4.88 -2.85
C SER A 136 -0.70 -5.90 -3.58
N ALA A 137 -1.28 -6.63 -4.52
CA ALA A 137 -0.59 -7.58 -5.43
C ALA A 137 0.39 -8.56 -4.75
N SER A 138 0.18 -9.01 -3.54
CA SER A 138 1.07 -9.85 -2.71
C SER A 138 2.04 -9.12 -1.77
N SER A 139 1.99 -7.82 -1.69
CA SER A 139 2.81 -7.04 -0.75
C SER A 139 1.93 -6.34 0.28
N LEU A 140 2.32 -6.43 1.55
CA LEU A 140 1.71 -5.63 2.61
C LEU A 140 2.26 -4.21 2.50
N ILE A 141 1.37 -3.25 2.27
CA ILE A 141 1.70 -1.84 2.26
C ILE A 141 1.24 -1.24 3.57
N THR A 142 2.13 -0.54 4.25
CA THR A 142 1.82 0.20 5.47
C THR A 142 2.06 1.68 5.24
N THR A 143 1.05 2.49 5.49
CA THR A 143 1.15 3.95 5.49
C THR A 143 0.89 4.46 6.91
N ILE A 144 1.74 5.36 7.37
CA ILE A 144 1.68 5.91 8.72
C ILE A 144 1.36 7.41 8.63
N TYR A 145 0.42 7.84 9.43
CA TYR A 145 -0.03 9.23 9.53
C TYR A 145 0.14 9.72 10.96
N VAL A 146 0.59 10.96 11.11
CA VAL A 146 0.58 11.71 12.38
C VAL A 146 -0.69 12.54 12.38
N GLU A 147 -1.76 12.05 13.02
CA GLU A 147 -3.07 12.73 13.06
C GLU A 147 -3.04 13.97 13.96
N LYS A 148 -2.33 13.89 15.09
CA LYS A 148 -2.28 14.98 16.09
C LYS A 148 -0.98 14.95 16.86
N VAL A 149 -0.35 16.11 17.01
CA VAL A 149 0.79 16.30 17.92
C VAL A 149 0.25 16.78 19.27
N VAL A 150 0.49 16.01 20.32
CA VAL A 150 -0.02 16.27 21.67
C VAL A 150 1.00 17.03 22.51
N GLU A 151 2.28 16.72 22.35
CA GLU A 151 3.36 17.29 23.15
C GLU A 151 4.65 17.33 22.31
N HIS A 152 5.44 18.38 22.50
CA HIS A 152 6.78 18.53 21.93
C HIS A 152 7.80 18.68 23.05
N ARG A 153 8.91 17.96 22.92
CA ARG A 153 10.07 18.09 23.82
C ARG A 153 11.33 18.35 23.01
N PRO A 154 12.04 19.45 23.28
CA PRO A 154 13.33 19.71 22.68
C PRO A 154 14.30 18.57 22.96
N GLY A 155 15.07 18.17 21.94
CA GLY A 155 16.17 17.23 22.11
C GLY A 155 17.33 17.86 22.89
N ALA A 156 18.19 17.03 23.45
CA ALA A 156 19.44 17.52 24.04
C ALA A 156 20.31 18.16 22.94
N HIS A 157 20.37 19.49 22.93
CA HIS A 157 21.33 20.20 22.12
C HIS A 157 22.66 20.19 22.85
N GLN A 158 23.74 19.79 22.17
CA GLN A 158 25.08 20.07 22.65
C GLN A 158 25.21 21.60 22.69
N MET A 159 25.17 22.19 23.87
CA MET A 159 25.66 23.53 24.05
C MET A 159 27.16 23.48 23.71
N ASN A 160 27.54 24.05 22.58
CA ASN A 160 28.95 24.39 22.35
C ASN A 160 29.31 25.45 23.42
N LEU A 161 29.97 25.00 24.47
CA LEU A 161 30.68 25.88 25.35
C LEU A 161 31.80 26.51 24.52
N LEU A 162 31.60 27.77 24.14
CA LEU A 162 32.65 28.65 23.68
C LEU A 162 33.58 29.03 24.84
#